data_3232bedfcff8febf6090b41b7c20c32f
#
_entry.id   3232bedfcff8febf6090b41b7c20c32f
#
_cell.length_a   1.000
_cell.length_b   1.000
_cell.length_c   1.000
_cell.angle_alpha   90.00
_cell.angle_beta   90.00
_cell.angle_gamma   90.00
#
_symmetry.space_group_name_H-M   'P 1'
#
loop_
_entity.id
_entity.type
_entity.pdbx_description
1 polymer ?
#
loop_
_entity_poly.entity_id
_entity_poly.type
_entity_poly.pdbx_seq_one_letter_code
_entity_poly.pdbx_strand_id
1 'polypeptide(L)'
;MAKAGVFEGIDIALCWHPSDDNTLDNTFMACVSFDLTFHGVASHAAGAPWEGRSALDAIELMNVGVNFLREHVTPDTRIHYAYLDAGGSAPNVVQPFAKVRYCVRANKADYVEEVFNRVIDIAKGACLMTGTTMDDPFVYSAFSDMIQNSTLDKLLLKNLDEQMLMYSHFWFFPSRDSSVFRLHRTLAEKKVVTC
;
A
#
# COMPACT_ATOMS: atom_id res chain seq x y z
N MET A 1 8.59 -12.21 -8.24
CA MET A 1 10.06 -12.28 -8.23
C MET A 1 10.56 -13.60 -7.64
N ALA A 2 10.29 -13.99 -6.39
CA ALA A 2 10.80 -15.26 -5.82
C ALA A 2 10.42 -16.49 -6.66
N LYS A 3 9.16 -16.63 -7.08
CA LYS A 3 8.70 -17.74 -7.97
C LYS A 3 9.39 -17.77 -9.33
N ALA A 4 10.02 -16.70 -9.77
CA ALA A 4 10.75 -16.60 -11.03
C ALA A 4 12.27 -16.85 -10.86
N GLY A 5 12.71 -17.34 -9.70
CA GLY A 5 14.11 -17.68 -9.45
C GLY A 5 15.07 -16.47 -9.36
N VAL A 6 14.54 -15.23 -9.24
CA VAL A 6 15.38 -14.01 -9.26
C VAL A 6 16.37 -13.96 -8.10
N PHE A 7 16.10 -14.69 -7.01
CA PHE A 7 16.94 -14.75 -5.82
C PHE A 7 17.82 -16.00 -5.74
N GLU A 8 17.87 -16.82 -6.81
CA GLU A 8 18.76 -17.99 -6.83
C GLU A 8 20.23 -17.57 -6.71
N GLY A 9 20.92 -18.18 -5.77
CA GLY A 9 22.32 -17.88 -5.48
C GLY A 9 22.57 -16.55 -4.75
N ILE A 10 21.52 -15.94 -4.19
CA ILE A 10 21.62 -14.78 -3.30
C ILE A 10 21.49 -15.28 -1.86
N ASP A 11 22.51 -15.02 -1.04
CA ASP A 11 22.51 -15.42 0.38
C ASP A 11 21.72 -14.45 1.25
N ILE A 12 21.75 -13.14 0.94
CA ILE A 12 21.17 -12.07 1.74
C ILE A 12 20.59 -11.00 0.83
N ALA A 13 19.36 -10.58 1.12
CA ALA A 13 18.73 -9.40 0.52
C ALA A 13 18.47 -8.36 1.63
N LEU A 14 18.91 -7.14 1.43
CA LEU A 14 18.71 -6.02 2.34
C LEU A 14 17.85 -4.96 1.65
N CYS A 15 16.89 -4.41 2.38
CA CYS A 15 16.07 -3.29 1.94
C CYS A 15 16.12 -2.18 2.99
N TRP A 16 16.12 -0.93 2.57
CA TRP A 16 16.09 0.20 3.47
C TRP A 16 14.99 1.19 3.05
N HIS A 17 14.50 1.93 4.00
CA HIS A 17 13.53 2.99 3.78
C HIS A 17 14.04 4.27 4.47
N PRO A 18 14.03 5.45 3.79
CA PRO A 18 14.47 6.68 4.41
C PRO A 18 13.56 7.05 5.59
N SER A 19 14.18 7.46 6.69
CA SER A 19 13.54 7.94 7.91
C SER A 19 14.38 9.05 8.53
N ASP A 20 13.87 9.68 9.57
CA ASP A 20 14.54 10.71 10.36
C ASP A 20 15.55 10.14 11.36
N ASP A 21 15.51 8.81 11.59
CA ASP A 21 16.43 8.11 12.48
C ASP A 21 16.80 6.72 11.95
N ASN A 22 17.95 6.20 12.40
CA ASN A 22 18.36 4.82 12.15
C ASN A 22 17.75 3.91 13.21
N THR A 23 16.74 3.18 12.83
CA THR A 23 16.09 2.23 13.73
C THR A 23 16.36 0.80 13.31
N LEU A 24 16.68 -0.04 14.29
CA LEU A 24 16.63 -1.49 14.19
C LEU A 24 15.28 -1.97 14.72
N ASP A 25 14.96 -3.20 14.39
CA ASP A 25 13.73 -3.85 14.87
C ASP A 25 12.42 -3.20 14.39
N ASN A 26 12.48 -2.44 13.29
CA ASN A 26 11.27 -1.95 12.64
C ASN A 26 10.49 -3.11 12.06
N THR A 27 9.33 -3.38 12.66
CA THR A 27 8.34 -4.27 12.06
C THR A 27 7.68 -3.55 10.89
N PHE A 28 7.86 -4.06 9.68
CA PHE A 28 7.04 -3.62 8.56
C PHE A 28 5.64 -4.20 8.69
N MET A 29 4.65 -3.33 8.58
CA MET A 29 3.26 -3.77 8.49
C MET A 29 3.06 -4.52 7.17
N ALA A 30 2.35 -5.63 7.21
CA ALA A 30 1.82 -6.24 6.01
C ALA A 30 0.88 -5.26 5.29
N CYS A 31 0.81 -5.34 3.97
CA CYS A 31 0.05 -4.42 3.14
C CYS A 31 -0.54 -5.13 1.93
N VAL A 32 -1.76 -4.75 1.56
CA VAL A 32 -2.35 -5.01 0.25
C VAL A 32 -2.86 -3.70 -0.34
N SER A 33 -2.48 -3.43 -1.59
CA SER A 33 -2.96 -2.27 -2.35
C SER A 33 -3.65 -2.74 -3.62
N PHE A 34 -4.87 -2.26 -3.84
CA PHE A 34 -5.73 -2.75 -4.92
C PHE A 34 -6.63 -1.65 -5.46
N ASP A 35 -7.00 -1.81 -6.72
CA ASP A 35 -7.95 -0.96 -7.40
C ASP A 35 -9.29 -1.65 -7.50
N LEU A 36 -10.37 -0.89 -7.31
CA LEU A 36 -11.75 -1.29 -7.56
C LEU A 36 -12.32 -0.40 -8.67
N THR A 37 -12.87 -1.03 -9.68
CA THR A 37 -13.54 -0.38 -10.80
C THR A 37 -15.02 -0.65 -10.71
N PHE A 38 -15.83 0.40 -10.73
CA PHE A 38 -17.29 0.33 -10.66
C PHE A 38 -17.90 0.73 -11.99
N HIS A 39 -18.98 0.05 -12.35
CA HIS A 39 -19.73 0.25 -13.58
C HIS A 39 -21.20 0.56 -13.28
N GLY A 40 -21.69 1.63 -13.86
CA GLY A 40 -23.05 2.09 -13.73
C GLY A 40 -23.72 2.27 -15.09
N VAL A 41 -24.73 3.12 -15.15
CA VAL A 41 -25.47 3.48 -16.37
C VAL A 41 -25.54 5.00 -16.50
N ALA A 42 -25.04 5.51 -17.60
CA ALA A 42 -25.10 6.96 -17.88
C ALA A 42 -26.54 7.41 -18.12
N SER A 43 -26.88 8.59 -17.62
CA SER A 43 -28.11 9.29 -17.96
C SER A 43 -27.94 10.80 -17.78
N HIS A 44 -28.88 11.56 -18.29
CA HIS A 44 -28.91 13.01 -18.06
C HIS A 44 -29.49 13.27 -16.65
N ALA A 45 -28.67 13.78 -15.72
CA ALA A 45 -29.02 13.90 -14.31
C ALA A 45 -30.25 14.79 -14.02
N ALA A 46 -30.59 15.73 -14.90
CA ALA A 46 -31.79 16.55 -14.77
C ALA A 46 -32.98 16.06 -15.64
N GLY A 47 -32.70 15.41 -16.79
CA GLY A 47 -33.73 15.00 -17.73
C GLY A 47 -34.34 13.63 -17.48
N ALA A 48 -33.48 12.64 -17.09
CA ALA A 48 -33.90 11.27 -16.87
C ALA A 48 -33.01 10.58 -15.81
N PRO A 49 -32.86 11.14 -14.59
CA PRO A 49 -31.96 10.58 -13.57
C PRO A 49 -32.35 9.16 -13.16
N TRP A 50 -33.63 8.79 -13.24
CA TRP A 50 -34.13 7.46 -12.90
C TRP A 50 -33.63 6.33 -13.83
N GLU A 51 -33.14 6.66 -15.01
CA GLU A 51 -32.54 5.69 -15.95
C GLU A 51 -31.06 5.42 -15.64
N GLY A 52 -30.43 6.30 -14.86
CA GLY A 52 -29.02 6.19 -14.50
C GLY A 52 -28.76 5.28 -13.30
N ARG A 53 -27.51 4.85 -13.20
CA ARG A 53 -26.91 4.18 -12.02
C ARG A 53 -25.50 4.71 -11.86
N SER A 54 -25.27 5.42 -10.77
CA SER A 54 -23.99 6.11 -10.57
C SER A 54 -22.92 5.18 -9.98
N ALA A 55 -21.87 4.94 -10.72
CA ALA A 55 -20.68 4.24 -10.24
C ALA A 55 -19.95 5.05 -9.15
N LEU A 56 -20.03 6.39 -9.22
CA LEU A 56 -19.46 7.26 -8.18
C LEU A 56 -20.21 7.10 -6.86
N ASP A 57 -21.55 7.05 -6.88
CA ASP A 57 -22.34 6.86 -5.67
C ASP A 57 -22.02 5.53 -4.99
N ALA A 58 -21.71 4.49 -5.77
CA ALA A 58 -21.24 3.21 -5.20
C ALA A 58 -19.92 3.38 -4.43
N ILE A 59 -18.96 4.15 -4.97
CA ILE A 59 -17.70 4.44 -4.26
C ILE A 59 -17.96 5.29 -3.00
N GLU A 60 -18.84 6.29 -3.07
CA GLU A 60 -19.19 7.12 -1.91
C GLU A 60 -19.80 6.28 -0.78
N LEU A 61 -20.75 5.42 -1.09
CA LEU A 61 -21.35 4.50 -0.12
C LEU A 61 -20.33 3.48 0.43
N MET A 62 -19.47 2.95 -0.43
CA MET A 62 -18.36 2.09 -0.01
C MET A 62 -17.46 2.84 0.99
N ASN A 63 -17.05 4.07 0.69
CA ASN A 63 -16.19 4.87 1.56
C ASN A 63 -16.83 5.12 2.93
N VAL A 64 -18.13 5.38 2.97
CA VAL A 64 -18.90 5.48 4.23
C VAL A 64 -18.88 4.16 4.99
N GLY A 65 -19.15 3.03 4.32
CA GLY A 65 -19.10 1.71 4.93
C GLY A 65 -17.73 1.35 5.49
N VAL A 66 -16.66 1.68 4.76
CA VAL A 66 -15.28 1.48 5.22
C VAL A 66 -14.96 2.39 6.42
N ASN A 67 -15.49 3.62 6.47
CA ASN A 67 -15.32 4.49 7.64
C ASN A 67 -15.96 3.89 8.90
N PHE A 68 -17.11 3.23 8.79
CA PHE A 68 -17.70 2.48 9.90
C PHE A 68 -16.88 1.24 10.25
N LEU A 69 -16.30 0.55 9.25
CA LEU A 69 -15.43 -0.60 9.50
C LEU A 69 -14.21 -0.25 10.37
N ARG A 70 -13.68 0.98 10.27
CA ARG A 70 -12.51 1.42 11.06
C ARG A 70 -12.73 1.34 12.58
N GLU A 71 -13.98 1.41 13.04
CA GLU A 71 -14.33 1.22 14.46
C GLU A 71 -14.21 -0.25 14.91
N HIS A 72 -14.15 -1.20 13.96
CA HIS A 72 -14.24 -2.63 14.20
C HIS A 72 -13.02 -3.41 13.66
N VAL A 73 -11.85 -2.77 13.68
CA VAL A 73 -10.55 -3.37 13.34
C VAL A 73 -9.55 -3.13 14.46
N THR A 74 -8.42 -3.85 14.46
CA THR A 74 -7.38 -3.65 15.45
C THR A 74 -6.78 -2.24 15.38
N PRO A 75 -6.31 -1.66 16.51
CA PRO A 75 -5.80 -0.27 16.55
C PRO A 75 -4.62 0.01 15.61
N ASP A 76 -3.85 -1.02 15.25
CA ASP A 76 -2.73 -0.95 14.32
C ASP A 76 -3.16 -0.96 12.85
N THR A 77 -4.40 -1.33 12.55
CA THR A 77 -4.91 -1.37 11.18
C THR A 77 -5.04 0.01 10.57
N ARG A 78 -4.64 0.14 9.30
CA ARG A 78 -4.82 1.35 8.50
C ARG A 78 -5.51 1.02 7.19
N ILE A 79 -6.52 1.81 6.85
CA ILE A 79 -7.24 1.68 5.58
C ILE A 79 -7.23 3.07 4.92
N HIS A 80 -6.56 3.17 3.79
CA HIS A 80 -6.45 4.42 3.02
C HIS A 80 -7.11 4.24 1.67
N TYR A 81 -7.62 5.34 1.09
CA TYR A 81 -8.09 5.32 -0.29
C TYR A 81 -7.79 6.64 -1.00
N ALA A 82 -7.79 6.54 -2.32
CA ALA A 82 -7.72 7.70 -3.21
C ALA A 82 -8.55 7.42 -4.48
N TYR A 83 -9.25 8.43 -4.98
CA TYR A 83 -9.91 8.32 -6.28
C TYR A 83 -8.87 8.29 -7.39
N LEU A 84 -9.02 7.33 -8.29
CA LEU A 84 -8.25 7.28 -9.54
C LEU A 84 -9.05 7.90 -10.68
N ASP A 85 -10.38 7.71 -10.67
CA ASP A 85 -11.31 8.33 -11.61
C ASP A 85 -12.67 8.50 -10.91
N ALA A 86 -13.20 9.70 -10.91
CA ALA A 86 -14.51 10.02 -10.33
C ALA A 86 -15.66 9.94 -11.36
N GLY A 87 -15.40 9.45 -12.57
CA GLY A 87 -16.42 9.31 -13.61
C GLY A 87 -16.64 10.56 -14.47
N GLY A 88 -15.64 11.43 -14.53
CA GLY A 88 -15.67 12.66 -15.32
C GLY A 88 -15.97 13.93 -14.51
N SER A 89 -16.04 15.06 -15.20
CA SER A 89 -16.18 16.40 -14.60
C SER A 89 -17.54 17.07 -14.84
N ALA A 90 -18.45 16.42 -15.58
CA ALA A 90 -19.75 16.98 -15.92
C ALA A 90 -20.80 16.61 -14.85
N PRO A 91 -21.27 17.56 -13.99
CA PRO A 91 -22.18 17.24 -12.89
C PRO A 91 -23.60 16.88 -13.34
N ASN A 92 -23.93 17.15 -14.60
CA ASN A 92 -25.22 16.82 -15.21
C ASN A 92 -25.26 15.45 -15.90
N VAL A 93 -24.23 14.64 -15.73
CA VAL A 93 -24.15 13.26 -16.24
C VAL A 93 -24.05 12.31 -15.05
N VAL A 94 -24.93 11.31 -14.98
CA VAL A 94 -24.79 10.19 -14.03
C VAL A 94 -23.59 9.35 -14.46
N GLN A 95 -22.65 9.12 -13.56
CA GLN A 95 -21.35 8.54 -13.85
C GLN A 95 -21.45 7.03 -14.14
N PRO A 96 -21.22 6.58 -15.40
CA PRO A 96 -21.29 5.16 -15.74
C PRO A 96 -20.05 4.36 -15.33
N PHE A 97 -19.01 5.05 -14.90
CA PHE A 97 -17.72 4.48 -14.54
C PHE A 97 -17.11 5.29 -13.40
N ALA A 98 -16.48 4.60 -12.44
CA ALA A 98 -15.61 5.26 -11.45
C ALA A 98 -14.58 4.25 -10.92
N LYS A 99 -13.42 4.75 -10.45
CA LYS A 99 -12.33 3.93 -9.99
C LYS A 99 -11.71 4.48 -8.72
N VAL A 100 -11.49 3.62 -7.73
CA VAL A 100 -10.87 3.95 -6.45
C VAL A 100 -9.74 2.98 -6.15
N ARG A 101 -8.67 3.47 -5.55
CA ARG A 101 -7.55 2.70 -5.02
C ARG A 101 -7.65 2.63 -3.51
N TYR A 102 -7.50 1.43 -2.98
CA TYR A 102 -7.42 1.17 -1.56
C TYR A 102 -6.06 0.60 -1.15
N CYS A 103 -5.68 0.87 0.09
CA CYS A 103 -4.52 0.27 0.73
C CYS A 103 -4.93 -0.14 2.14
N VAL A 104 -4.81 -1.44 2.45
CA VAL A 104 -5.05 -2.01 3.78
C VAL A 104 -3.73 -2.44 4.37
N ARG A 105 -3.47 -2.06 5.62
CA ARG A 105 -2.26 -2.40 6.36
C ARG A 105 -2.59 -2.88 7.76
N ALA A 106 -1.85 -3.87 8.25
CA ALA A 106 -1.87 -4.32 9.64
C ALA A 106 -0.54 -5.02 9.98
N ASN A 107 -0.32 -5.30 11.26
CA ASN A 107 0.92 -5.95 11.72
C ASN A 107 1.08 -7.39 11.24
N LYS A 108 -0.01 -8.05 10.78
CA LYS A 108 0.00 -9.43 10.31
C LYS A 108 -0.70 -9.58 8.96
N ALA A 109 -0.11 -10.39 8.09
CA ALA A 109 -0.60 -10.59 6.73
C ALA A 109 -1.97 -11.28 6.67
N ASP A 110 -2.21 -12.26 7.55
CA ASP A 110 -3.49 -12.96 7.67
C ASP A 110 -4.62 -11.99 8.08
N TYR A 111 -4.33 -11.06 8.98
CA TYR A 111 -5.30 -10.04 9.37
C TYR A 111 -5.53 -9.00 8.26
N VAL A 112 -4.50 -8.66 7.48
CA VAL A 112 -4.68 -7.82 6.27
C VAL A 112 -5.64 -8.48 5.29
N GLU A 113 -5.53 -9.80 5.08
CA GLU A 113 -6.43 -10.56 4.21
C GLU A 113 -7.87 -10.56 4.74
N GLU A 114 -8.06 -10.74 6.05
CA GLU A 114 -9.39 -10.63 6.67
C GLU A 114 -10.02 -9.26 6.42
N VAL A 115 -9.29 -8.18 6.72
CA VAL A 115 -9.79 -6.81 6.54
C VAL A 115 -10.02 -6.50 5.05
N PHE A 116 -9.15 -6.95 4.16
CA PHE A 116 -9.34 -6.83 2.71
C PHE A 116 -10.68 -7.45 2.28
N ASN A 117 -10.98 -8.69 2.70
CA ASN A 117 -12.24 -9.36 2.36
C ASN A 117 -13.45 -8.58 2.89
N ARG A 118 -13.38 -8.02 4.10
CA ARG A 118 -14.45 -7.15 4.65
C ARG A 118 -14.64 -5.88 3.83
N VAL A 119 -13.57 -5.27 3.32
CA VAL A 119 -13.65 -4.10 2.41
C VAL A 119 -14.31 -4.49 1.08
N ILE A 120 -13.99 -5.67 0.53
CA ILE A 120 -14.63 -6.17 -0.69
C ILE A 120 -16.13 -6.43 -0.48
N ASP A 121 -16.53 -6.97 0.66
CA ASP A 121 -17.94 -7.19 0.97
C ASP A 121 -18.72 -5.87 1.13
N ILE A 122 -18.10 -4.83 1.68
CA ILE A 122 -18.68 -3.47 1.69
C ILE A 122 -18.86 -2.95 0.26
N ALA A 123 -17.87 -3.15 -0.62
CA ALA A 123 -17.96 -2.73 -2.03
C ALA A 123 -19.12 -3.44 -2.75
N LYS A 124 -19.28 -4.76 -2.54
CA LYS A 124 -20.42 -5.52 -3.06
C LYS A 124 -21.76 -4.99 -2.53
N GLY A 125 -21.82 -4.67 -1.23
CA GLY A 125 -22.98 -4.05 -0.61
C GLY A 125 -23.33 -2.71 -1.25
N ALA A 126 -22.33 -1.86 -1.51
CA ALA A 126 -22.52 -0.59 -2.20
C ALA A 126 -23.07 -0.77 -3.62
N CYS A 127 -22.58 -1.76 -4.38
CA CYS A 127 -23.12 -2.12 -5.69
C CYS A 127 -24.61 -2.51 -5.61
N LEU A 128 -24.98 -3.32 -4.63
CA LEU A 128 -26.38 -3.71 -4.41
C LEU A 128 -27.28 -2.50 -4.12
N MET A 129 -26.82 -1.56 -3.28
CA MET A 129 -27.55 -0.34 -2.93
C MET A 129 -27.78 0.59 -4.10
N THR A 130 -26.81 0.68 -5.03
CA THR A 130 -26.84 1.60 -6.18
C THR A 130 -27.31 0.99 -7.48
N GLY A 131 -27.49 -0.35 -7.52
CA GLY A 131 -27.79 -1.09 -8.74
C GLY A 131 -26.66 -1.05 -9.77
N THR A 132 -25.41 -0.94 -9.32
CA THR A 132 -24.19 -0.96 -10.11
C THR A 132 -23.49 -2.31 -10.06
N THR A 133 -22.42 -2.47 -10.81
CA THR A 133 -21.53 -3.64 -10.76
C THR A 133 -20.10 -3.22 -10.52
N MET A 134 -19.24 -4.17 -10.18
CA MET A 134 -17.81 -3.93 -10.05
C MET A 134 -17.00 -5.07 -10.67
N ASP A 135 -15.79 -4.77 -11.11
CA ASP A 135 -14.82 -5.77 -11.52
C ASP A 135 -14.21 -6.48 -10.30
N ASP A 136 -13.57 -7.63 -10.54
CA ASP A 136 -12.72 -8.24 -9.53
C ASP A 136 -11.59 -7.28 -9.11
N PRO A 137 -11.20 -7.28 -7.83
CA PRO A 137 -10.16 -6.39 -7.34
C PRO A 137 -8.83 -6.60 -8.10
N PHE A 138 -8.26 -5.53 -8.62
CA PHE A 138 -6.92 -5.57 -9.20
C PHE A 138 -5.87 -5.28 -8.14
N VAL A 139 -5.26 -6.33 -7.58
CA VAL A 139 -4.17 -6.20 -6.61
C VAL A 139 -2.87 -5.87 -7.35
N TYR A 140 -2.37 -4.64 -7.20
CA TYR A 140 -1.12 -4.23 -7.84
C TYR A 140 0.11 -4.36 -6.94
N SER A 141 -0.06 -4.41 -5.62
CA SER A 141 1.01 -4.60 -4.66
C SER A 141 0.51 -5.31 -3.41
N ALA A 142 1.24 -6.32 -2.98
CA ALA A 142 1.01 -6.99 -1.70
C ALA A 142 2.35 -7.46 -1.12
N PHE A 143 2.53 -7.31 0.20
CA PHE A 143 3.66 -7.85 0.92
C PHE A 143 3.26 -8.23 2.35
N SER A 144 3.91 -9.27 2.87
CA SER A 144 3.69 -9.77 4.22
C SER A 144 4.46 -8.94 5.26
N ASP A 145 4.09 -9.12 6.52
CA ASP A 145 4.90 -8.68 7.64
C ASP A 145 6.27 -9.36 7.61
N MET A 146 7.27 -8.66 8.14
CA MET A 146 8.64 -9.11 8.11
C MET A 146 8.96 -9.97 9.33
N ILE A 147 9.72 -11.06 9.12
CA ILE A 147 10.37 -11.81 10.18
C ILE A 147 11.73 -11.16 10.42
N GLN A 148 11.92 -10.60 11.61
CA GLN A 148 13.16 -9.93 11.98
C GLN A 148 14.33 -10.91 12.07
N ASN A 149 15.50 -10.45 11.62
CA ASN A 149 16.77 -11.17 11.78
C ASN A 149 17.73 -10.33 12.62
N SER A 150 17.65 -10.48 13.94
CA SER A 150 18.41 -9.68 14.90
C SER A 150 19.94 -9.75 14.71
N THR A 151 20.46 -10.80 14.06
CA THR A 151 21.88 -10.93 13.76
C THR A 151 22.27 -9.99 12.62
N LEU A 152 21.48 -9.99 11.54
CA LEU A 152 21.69 -9.07 10.42
C LEU A 152 21.44 -7.62 10.83
N ASP A 153 20.42 -7.37 11.64
CA ASP A 153 20.10 -6.03 12.16
C ASP A 153 21.26 -5.44 12.95
N LYS A 154 21.83 -6.20 13.89
CA LYS A 154 23.01 -5.75 14.67
C LYS A 154 24.24 -5.50 13.79
N LEU A 155 24.45 -6.32 12.76
CA LEU A 155 25.54 -6.13 11.81
C LEU A 155 25.33 -4.86 10.98
N LEU A 156 24.09 -4.62 10.53
CA LEU A 156 23.73 -3.42 9.78
C LEU A 156 23.93 -2.17 10.63
N LEU A 157 23.41 -2.16 11.88
CA LEU A 157 23.58 -1.02 12.80
C LEU A 157 25.04 -0.69 13.02
N LYS A 158 25.86 -1.70 13.32
CA LYS A 158 27.30 -1.51 13.51
C LYS A 158 27.94 -0.81 12.31
N ASN A 159 27.60 -1.23 11.10
CA ASN A 159 28.12 -0.59 9.89
C ASN A 159 27.58 0.83 9.68
N LEU A 160 26.33 1.09 10.05
CA LEU A 160 25.74 2.44 10.01
C LEU A 160 26.44 3.38 11.00
N ASP A 161 26.66 2.94 12.23
CA ASP A 161 27.35 3.71 13.27
C ASP A 161 28.79 4.02 12.87
N GLU A 162 29.52 3.06 12.31
CA GLU A 162 30.87 3.28 11.79
C GLU A 162 30.90 4.31 10.65
N GLN A 163 29.91 4.30 9.77
CA GLN A 163 29.79 5.30 8.69
C GLN A 163 29.39 6.67 9.22
N MET A 164 28.49 6.76 10.17
CA MET A 164 28.08 8.04 10.78
C MET A 164 29.21 8.68 11.58
N LEU A 165 30.05 7.91 12.26
CA LEU A 165 31.24 8.43 12.92
C LEU A 165 32.23 9.07 11.95
N MET A 166 32.30 8.61 10.72
CA MET A 166 33.09 9.27 9.67
C MET A 166 32.45 10.59 9.19
N TYR A 167 31.12 10.73 9.27
CA TYR A 167 30.43 11.97 8.88
C TYR A 167 30.33 12.99 10.01
N SER A 168 30.41 12.62 11.27
CA SER A 168 30.36 13.52 12.41
C SER A 168 31.58 14.44 12.48
N HIS A 169 32.64 14.17 11.72
CA HIS A 169 33.81 15.04 11.56
C HIS A 169 33.70 16.04 10.40
N PHE A 170 32.64 15.96 9.62
CA PHE A 170 32.32 16.91 8.56
C PHE A 170 31.02 17.65 8.86
N TRP A 171 31.08 18.71 9.62
CA TRP A 171 30.03 19.70 9.77
C TRP A 171 29.71 20.35 8.42
N PHE A 172 28.42 20.39 8.09
CA PHE A 172 27.78 21.00 6.93
C PHE A 172 27.63 20.11 5.68
N PHE A 173 26.53 19.40 5.62
CA PHE A 173 25.59 19.48 4.49
C PHE A 173 24.29 18.75 4.85
N PRO A 174 23.13 19.41 4.85
CA PRO A 174 21.85 18.71 4.81
C PRO A 174 21.61 18.25 3.36
N SER A 175 22.31 17.24 2.89
CA SER A 175 21.95 16.62 1.64
C SER A 175 20.87 15.57 1.92
N ARG A 176 19.68 15.79 1.38
CA ARG A 176 18.60 14.82 1.32
C ARG A 176 18.93 13.61 0.42
N ASP A 177 20.18 13.30 0.23
CA ASP A 177 20.64 12.24 -0.65
C ASP A 177 21.38 11.18 0.15
N SER A 178 20.57 10.34 0.83
CA SER A 178 21.04 9.16 1.58
C SER A 178 21.32 7.94 0.68
N SER A 179 21.44 8.13 -0.62
CA SER A 179 21.58 7.05 -1.59
C SER A 179 22.98 6.45 -1.72
N VAL A 180 23.94 6.81 -0.86
CA VAL A 180 25.31 6.30 -0.95
C VAL A 180 25.65 5.41 0.24
N PHE A 181 25.06 4.22 0.25
CA PHE A 181 25.55 3.13 1.09
C PHE A 181 26.65 2.34 0.39
N ARG A 182 27.89 2.61 0.74
CA ARG A 182 29.00 1.70 0.42
C ARG A 182 29.08 0.59 1.48
N LEU A 183 28.22 -0.39 1.40
CA LEU A 183 28.32 -1.67 2.13
C LEU A 183 29.54 -2.52 1.64
N HIS A 184 30.57 -1.88 1.11
CA HIS A 184 31.52 -2.50 0.20
C HIS A 184 32.66 -3.31 0.81
N ARG A 185 32.78 -3.42 2.14
CA ARG A 185 33.97 -4.13 2.68
C ARG A 185 33.71 -5.34 3.55
N THR A 186 32.56 -5.49 4.19
CA THR A 186 32.32 -6.60 5.14
C THR A 186 31.51 -7.77 4.54
N LEU A 187 30.90 -7.55 3.38
CA LEU A 187 30.08 -8.55 2.69
C LEU A 187 30.68 -9.00 1.35
N ALA A 188 31.96 -8.71 1.10
CA ALA A 188 32.64 -8.97 -0.18
C ALA A 188 32.69 -10.48 -0.57
N GLU A 189 32.41 -11.40 0.33
CA GLU A 189 32.39 -12.84 0.07
C GLU A 189 30.97 -13.41 -0.10
N LYS A 190 29.91 -12.59 0.09
CA LYS A 190 28.52 -13.03 -0.04
C LYS A 190 27.81 -12.24 -1.12
N LYS A 191 26.98 -12.91 -1.92
CA LYS A 191 26.14 -12.24 -2.92
C LYS A 191 25.02 -11.47 -2.20
N VAL A 192 25.15 -10.15 -2.10
CA VAL A 192 24.19 -9.24 -1.47
C VAL A 192 23.48 -8.40 -2.51
N VAL A 193 22.17 -8.32 -2.42
CA VAL A 193 21.34 -7.42 -3.24
C VAL A 193 20.73 -6.36 -2.30
N THR A 194 20.90 -5.09 -2.67
CA THR A 194 20.23 -3.95 -2.00
C THR A 194 19.12 -3.44 -2.92
N CYS A 195 17.92 -3.28 -2.38
CA CYS A 195 16.75 -2.70 -3.06
C CYS A 195 16.58 -1.24 -2.68
#